data_42e4cdb3a808bdffbe263791d3dfd149
#
_entry.id   42e4cdb3a808bdffbe263791d3dfd149
#
_cell.length_a   1.000
_cell.length_b   1.000
_cell.length_c   1.000
_cell.angle_alpha   90.00
_cell.angle_beta   90.00
_cell.angle_gamma   90.00
#
_symmetry.space_group_name_H-M   'P 1'
#
loop_
_entity.id
_entity.type
_entity.pdbx_description
1 polymer ?
#
loop_
_entity_poly.entity_id
_entity_poly.type
_entity_poly.pdbx_seq_one_letter_code
_entity_poly.pdbx_strand_id
1 'polypeptide(L)'
;MADKDFQLRIITPERVFYEGTVDMVEFNTTEGQIGVLPGHIPLTVIVKPGILHITEKDGEKEAALHSGFAEILPEGVIILAEIIEWPNEIDEYRAEAALHRAEERLRSKTPETDIARAETALQRAMARIQVLR
;
A
#
# COMPACT_ATOMS: atom_id res chain seq x y z
N MET A 1 25.47 9.76 -15.87
CA MET A 1 25.33 8.35 -15.44
C MET A 1 23.94 8.12 -14.86
N ALA A 2 23.26 7.13 -15.36
CA ALA A 2 21.92 6.82 -14.88
C ALA A 2 21.99 6.27 -13.44
N ASP A 3 21.12 6.75 -12.59
CA ASP A 3 21.01 6.21 -11.24
C ASP A 3 20.47 4.79 -11.33
N LYS A 4 21.01 3.90 -10.52
CA LYS A 4 20.59 2.50 -10.46
C LYS A 4 19.64 2.25 -9.30
N ASP A 5 19.50 3.20 -8.40
CA ASP A 5 18.68 3.09 -7.20
C ASP A 5 18.22 4.47 -6.76
N PHE A 6 17.35 4.49 -5.77
CA PHE A 6 16.85 5.72 -5.18
C PHE A 6 16.48 5.48 -3.71
N GLN A 7 16.27 6.57 -2.98
CA GLN A 7 15.87 6.49 -1.58
C GLN A 7 14.36 6.34 -1.50
N LEU A 8 13.91 5.41 -0.65
CA LEU A 8 12.51 5.23 -0.33
C LEU A 8 12.32 5.47 1.16
N ARG A 9 11.35 6.30 1.48
CA ARG A 9 10.96 6.58 2.86
C ARG A 9 9.45 6.41 2.98
N ILE A 10 9.02 5.62 3.97
CA ILE A 10 7.60 5.39 4.25
C ILE A 10 7.36 5.81 5.69
N ILE A 11 6.49 6.80 5.86
CA ILE A 11 6.24 7.43 7.16
C ILE A 11 4.77 7.28 7.51
N THR A 12 4.51 6.91 8.77
CA THR A 12 3.16 6.90 9.34
C THR A 12 3.11 7.92 10.49
N PRO A 13 1.91 8.22 11.02
CA PRO A 13 1.84 9.09 12.20
C PRO A 13 2.61 8.56 13.41
N GLU A 14 2.80 7.25 13.53
CA GLU A 14 3.45 6.66 14.70
C GLU A 14 4.92 6.37 14.52
N ARG A 15 5.39 6.18 13.26
CA ARG A 15 6.77 5.73 13.06
C ARG A 15 7.26 5.92 11.64
N VAL A 16 8.56 5.83 11.47
CA VAL A 16 9.15 5.60 10.16
C VAL A 16 9.04 4.10 9.90
N PHE A 17 8.16 3.72 8.99
CA PHE A 17 7.88 2.32 8.68
C PHE A 17 9.03 1.66 7.91
N TYR A 18 9.60 2.41 6.96
CA TYR A 18 10.70 1.93 6.12
C TYR A 18 11.56 3.10 5.69
N GLU A 19 12.85 2.87 5.62
CA GLU A 19 13.80 3.83 5.08
C GLU A 19 14.99 3.06 4.50
N GLY A 20 15.25 3.25 3.23
CA GLY A 20 16.35 2.53 2.60
C GLY A 20 16.52 2.87 1.14
N THR A 21 17.53 2.26 0.53
CA THR A 21 17.85 2.40 -0.88
C THR A 21 17.23 1.23 -1.63
N VAL A 22 16.47 1.53 -2.68
CA VAL A 22 15.71 0.52 -3.42
C VAL A 22 15.95 0.66 -4.92
N ASP A 23 15.70 -0.42 -5.66
CA ASP A 23 15.78 -0.44 -7.10
C ASP A 23 14.42 -0.13 -7.75
N MET A 24 13.35 -0.47 -7.06
CA MET A 24 11.99 -0.23 -7.54
C MET A 24 11.02 -0.28 -6.36
N VAL A 25 9.93 0.47 -6.47
CA VAL A 25 8.78 0.35 -5.57
C VAL A 25 7.50 0.33 -6.41
N GLU A 26 6.58 -0.57 -6.07
CA GLU A 26 5.30 -0.71 -6.77
C GLU A 26 4.16 -0.65 -5.78
N PHE A 27 3.09 0.05 -6.13
CA PHE A 27 1.90 0.15 -5.28
C PHE A 27 0.70 0.63 -6.08
N ASN A 28 -0.48 0.49 -5.48
CA ASN A 28 -1.73 0.89 -6.11
C ASN A 28 -2.04 2.37 -5.86
N THR A 29 -2.51 3.04 -6.89
CA THR A 29 -2.94 4.44 -6.82
C THR A 29 -4.35 4.59 -7.38
N THR A 30 -4.92 5.79 -7.23
CA THR A 30 -6.22 6.11 -7.83
C THR A 30 -6.19 6.03 -9.36
N GLU A 31 -5.00 6.11 -9.96
CA GLU A 31 -4.81 6.00 -11.41
C GLU A 31 -4.42 4.58 -11.84
N GLY A 32 -4.39 3.63 -10.89
CA GLY A 32 -3.97 2.26 -11.15
C GLY A 32 -2.67 1.93 -10.44
N GLN A 33 -2.15 0.74 -10.72
CA GLN A 33 -0.88 0.32 -10.15
C GLN A 33 0.27 1.02 -10.87
N ILE A 34 1.23 1.52 -10.09
CA ILE A 34 2.43 2.14 -10.67
C ILE A 34 3.69 1.47 -10.12
N GLY A 35 4.71 1.43 -10.97
CA GLY A 35 6.06 1.02 -10.58
C GLY A 35 6.98 2.21 -10.74
N VAL A 36 7.75 2.52 -9.70
CA VAL A 36 8.68 3.65 -9.70
C VAL A 36 10.10 3.12 -9.83
N LEU A 37 10.78 3.57 -10.88
CA LEU A 37 12.17 3.24 -11.17
C LEU A 37 13.05 4.48 -11.00
N PRO A 38 14.39 4.32 -10.88
CA PRO A 38 15.27 5.47 -10.77
C PRO A 38 15.13 6.42 -11.94
N GLY A 39 15.24 7.72 -11.67
CA GLY A 39 15.27 8.74 -12.73
C GLY A 39 13.93 9.17 -13.29
N HIS A 40 12.81 8.79 -12.65
CA HIS A 40 11.50 9.21 -13.15
C HIS A 40 11.19 10.67 -12.81
N ILE A 41 10.17 11.20 -13.47
CA ILE A 41 9.76 12.61 -13.29
C ILE A 41 8.97 12.79 -11.98
N PRO A 42 8.98 14.01 -11.40
CA PRO A 42 8.21 14.30 -10.19
C PRO A 42 6.72 14.08 -10.39
N LEU A 43 6.08 13.49 -9.36
CA LEU A 43 4.66 13.18 -9.41
C LEU A 43 4.13 13.00 -7.99
N THR A 44 2.92 13.48 -7.72
CA THR A 44 2.21 13.20 -6.47
C THR A 44 1.00 12.34 -6.80
N VAL A 45 0.84 11.24 -6.08
CA VAL A 45 -0.26 10.30 -6.32
C VAL A 45 -0.96 9.94 -5.02
N ILE A 46 -2.25 9.62 -5.13
CA ILE A 46 -3.05 9.14 -4.00
C ILE A 46 -3.01 7.62 -3.99
N VAL A 47 -2.67 7.06 -2.84
CA VAL A 47 -2.53 5.62 -2.65
C VAL A 47 -3.90 4.96 -2.46
N LYS A 48 -4.07 3.79 -3.05
CA LYS A 48 -5.23 2.91 -2.82
C LYS A 48 -4.79 1.61 -2.16
N PRO A 49 -5.69 0.93 -1.43
CA PRO A 49 -5.33 -0.32 -0.77
C PRO A 49 -4.77 -1.37 -1.73
N GLY A 50 -3.71 -2.02 -1.31
CA GLY A 50 -3.06 -3.06 -2.08
C GLY A 50 -1.73 -3.47 -1.48
N ILE A 51 -0.99 -4.27 -2.21
CA ILE A 51 0.33 -4.71 -1.79
C ILE A 51 1.38 -3.74 -2.29
N LEU A 52 2.21 -3.26 -1.37
CA LEU A 52 3.41 -2.51 -1.70
C LEU A 52 4.54 -3.51 -1.91
N HIS A 53 5.21 -3.43 -3.05
CA HIS A 53 6.39 -4.24 -3.35
C HIS A 53 7.62 -3.34 -3.34
N ILE A 54 8.60 -3.72 -2.54
CA ILE A 54 9.89 -3.01 -2.46
C ILE A 54 10.96 -3.94 -3.00
N THR A 55 11.64 -3.52 -4.05
CA THR A 55 12.75 -4.30 -4.63
C THR A 55 14.07 -3.69 -4.18
N GLU A 56 14.82 -4.45 -3.40
CA GLU A 56 16.16 -4.09 -2.94
C GLU A 56 17.18 -4.95 -3.70
N LYS A 57 18.45 -4.60 -3.57
CA LYS A 57 19.52 -5.39 -4.22
C LYS A 57 19.56 -6.83 -3.73
N ASP A 58 19.25 -7.04 -2.45
CA ASP A 58 19.35 -8.35 -1.81
C ASP A 58 18.03 -9.11 -1.77
N GLY A 59 16.98 -8.58 -2.34
CA GLY A 59 15.69 -9.26 -2.34
C GLY A 59 14.51 -8.32 -2.38
N GLU A 60 13.36 -8.84 -2.01
CA GLU A 60 12.11 -8.11 -2.07
C GLU A 60 11.41 -8.11 -0.72
N LYS A 61 10.67 -7.05 -0.45
CA LYS A 61 9.81 -6.94 0.72
C LYS A 61 8.41 -6.57 0.27
N GLU A 62 7.41 -7.03 1.00
CA GLU A 62 6.02 -6.70 0.73
C GLU A 62 5.34 -6.22 1.99
N ALA A 63 4.39 -5.30 1.83
CA ALA A 63 3.59 -4.78 2.92
C ALA A 63 2.18 -4.50 2.43
N ALA A 64 1.21 -4.52 3.34
CA ALA A 64 -0.16 -4.11 3.04
C ALA A 64 -0.26 -2.60 3.24
N LEU A 65 -0.40 -1.87 2.14
CA LEU A 65 -0.52 -0.40 2.14
C LEU A 65 -1.98 -0.06 1.88
N HIS A 66 -2.60 0.74 2.75
CA HIS A 66 -4.03 0.96 2.68
C HIS A 66 -4.46 2.32 2.20
N SER A 67 -3.84 3.37 2.72
CA SER A 67 -4.21 4.73 2.34
C SER A 67 -3.06 5.69 2.61
N GLY A 68 -3.10 6.80 1.91
CA GLY A 68 -2.08 7.83 2.02
C GLY A 68 -1.80 8.45 0.67
N PHE A 69 -0.66 9.07 0.56
CA PHE A 69 -0.20 9.59 -0.73
C PHE A 69 1.32 9.45 -0.83
N ALA A 70 1.80 9.49 -2.07
CA ALA A 70 3.22 9.36 -2.35
C ALA A 70 3.70 10.57 -3.14
N GLU A 71 4.86 11.06 -2.76
CA GLU A 71 5.58 12.07 -3.53
C GLU A 71 6.78 11.39 -4.19
N ILE A 72 6.78 11.46 -5.51
CA ILE A 72 7.83 10.88 -6.34
C ILE A 72 8.70 12.04 -6.80
N LEU A 73 9.95 12.03 -6.40
CA LEU A 73 10.89 13.12 -6.65
C LEU A 73 12.11 12.55 -7.40
N PRO A 74 12.89 13.41 -8.08
CA PRO A 74 14.07 12.92 -8.79
C PRO A 74 15.05 12.16 -7.90
N GLU A 75 15.18 12.56 -6.64
CA GLU A 75 16.11 11.95 -5.67
C GLU A 75 15.53 10.77 -4.92
N GLY A 76 14.21 10.57 -4.94
CA GLY A 76 13.60 9.45 -4.24
C GLY A 76 12.09 9.55 -4.10
N VAL A 77 11.54 8.65 -3.29
CA VAL A 77 10.10 8.54 -3.07
C VAL A 77 9.81 8.64 -1.59
N ILE A 78 8.80 9.43 -1.24
CA ILE A 78 8.28 9.52 0.13
C ILE A 78 6.82 9.10 0.09
N ILE A 79 6.48 8.06 0.87
CA ILE A 79 5.10 7.62 1.04
C ILE A 79 4.65 8.02 2.44
N LEU A 80 3.59 8.82 2.50
CA LEU A 80 2.95 9.20 3.76
C LEU A 80 1.72 8.33 3.90
N ALA A 81 1.84 7.26 4.68
CA ALA A 81 0.81 6.24 4.83
C ALA A 81 0.02 6.47 6.12
N GLU A 82 -1.30 6.41 6.03
CA GLU A 82 -2.13 6.39 7.23
C GLU A 82 -2.06 5.02 7.89
N ILE A 83 -2.16 3.97 7.08
CA ILE A 83 -2.12 2.58 7.55
C ILE A 83 -1.24 1.78 6.62
N ILE A 84 -0.23 1.14 7.17
CA ILE A 84 0.64 0.21 6.45
C ILE A 84 1.12 -0.84 7.45
N GLU A 85 1.21 -2.09 7.00
CA GLU A 85 1.53 -3.21 7.89
C GLU A 85 2.48 -4.20 7.20
N TRP A 86 3.50 -4.63 7.93
CA TRP A 86 4.29 -5.78 7.51
C TRP A 86 3.45 -7.06 7.67
N PRO A 87 3.75 -8.13 6.90
CA PRO A 87 2.98 -9.39 7.05
C PRO A 87 2.93 -9.91 8.49
N ASN A 88 4.03 -9.83 9.22
CA ASN A 88 4.10 -10.34 10.59
C ASN A 88 3.33 -9.48 11.62
N GLU A 89 2.82 -8.33 11.18
CA GLU A 89 2.00 -7.47 12.02
C GLU A 89 0.50 -7.71 11.82
N ILE A 90 0.14 -8.55 10.85
CA ILE A 90 -1.25 -8.78 10.46
C ILE A 90 -1.79 -10.04 11.16
N ASP A 91 -2.94 -9.89 11.81
CA ASP A 91 -3.71 -11.00 12.36
C ASP A 91 -4.60 -11.57 11.26
N GLU A 92 -4.29 -12.77 10.76
CA GLU A 92 -5.00 -13.39 9.65
C GLU A 92 -6.47 -13.64 9.99
N TYR A 93 -6.78 -14.06 11.22
CA TYR A 93 -8.17 -14.26 11.64
C TYR A 93 -8.99 -12.99 11.57
N ARG A 94 -8.43 -11.88 12.04
CA ARG A 94 -9.11 -10.59 12.00
C ARG A 94 -9.29 -10.11 10.57
N ALA A 95 -8.30 -10.35 9.71
CA ALA A 95 -8.37 -9.97 8.31
C ALA A 95 -9.47 -10.76 7.59
N GLU A 96 -9.55 -12.07 7.82
CA GLU A 96 -10.60 -12.89 7.23
C GLU A 96 -11.99 -12.52 7.75
N ALA A 97 -12.12 -12.26 9.04
CA ALA A 97 -13.39 -11.83 9.63
C ALA A 97 -13.83 -10.48 9.04
N ALA A 98 -12.89 -9.55 8.85
CA ALA A 98 -13.16 -8.27 8.23
C ALA A 98 -13.61 -8.42 6.78
N LEU A 99 -12.98 -9.35 6.05
CA LEU A 99 -13.35 -9.66 4.67
C LEU A 99 -14.81 -10.14 4.60
N HIS A 100 -15.17 -11.10 5.43
CA HIS A 100 -16.53 -11.63 5.48
C HIS A 100 -17.57 -10.56 5.83
N ARG A 101 -17.25 -9.70 6.80
CA ARG A 101 -18.16 -8.60 7.17
C ARG A 101 -18.37 -7.64 6.00
N ALA A 102 -17.32 -7.29 5.28
CA ALA A 102 -17.41 -6.38 4.16
C ALA A 102 -18.20 -7.01 2.99
N GLU A 103 -17.92 -8.28 2.70
CA GLU A 103 -18.66 -9.02 1.69
C GLU A 103 -20.15 -9.09 2.01
N GLU A 104 -20.49 -9.37 3.28
CA GLU A 104 -21.88 -9.46 3.72
C GLU A 104 -22.59 -8.12 3.60
N ARG A 105 -21.93 -7.03 3.98
CA ARG A 105 -22.52 -5.69 3.83
C ARG A 105 -22.82 -5.35 2.38
N LEU A 106 -21.93 -5.75 1.47
CA LEU A 106 -22.13 -5.49 0.05
C LEU A 106 -23.20 -6.39 -0.57
N ARG A 107 -23.35 -7.62 -0.05
CA ARG A 107 -24.37 -8.58 -0.51
C ARG A 107 -25.76 -8.19 -0.03
N SER A 108 -25.86 -7.78 1.23
CA SER A 108 -27.14 -7.48 1.90
C SER A 108 -27.36 -5.98 2.06
N LYS A 109 -26.95 -5.20 1.06
CA LYS A 109 -27.01 -3.74 1.17
C LYS A 109 -28.46 -3.24 1.31
N THR A 110 -28.61 -2.27 2.21
CA THR A 110 -29.85 -1.56 2.50
C THR A 110 -29.63 -0.08 2.18
N PRO A 111 -30.70 0.76 2.24
CA PRO A 111 -30.51 2.20 2.04
C PRO A 111 -29.53 2.84 3.02
N GLU A 112 -29.33 2.23 4.20
CA GLU A 112 -28.41 2.73 5.23
C GLU A 112 -26.96 2.27 5.03
N THR A 113 -26.72 1.35 4.09
CA THR A 113 -25.39 0.82 3.85
C THR A 113 -24.49 1.86 3.16
N ASP A 114 -23.37 2.17 3.78
CA ASP A 114 -22.33 2.99 3.15
C ASP A 114 -21.50 2.08 2.25
N ILE A 115 -21.86 2.05 0.97
CA ILE A 115 -21.24 1.16 -0.02
C ILE A 115 -19.74 1.49 -0.20
N ALA A 116 -19.41 2.77 -0.30
CA ALA A 116 -18.01 3.18 -0.48
C ALA A 116 -17.14 2.72 0.69
N ARG A 117 -17.65 2.85 1.91
CA ARG A 117 -16.94 2.42 3.11
C ARG A 117 -16.78 0.91 3.16
N ALA A 118 -17.81 0.17 2.76
CA ALA A 118 -17.77 -1.29 2.72
C ALA A 118 -16.78 -1.78 1.65
N GLU A 119 -16.72 -1.13 0.51
CA GLU A 119 -15.77 -1.47 -0.56
C GLU A 119 -14.33 -1.20 -0.12
N THR A 120 -14.08 -0.10 0.56
CA THR A 120 -12.74 0.21 1.09
C THR A 120 -12.33 -0.83 2.14
N ALA A 121 -13.25 -1.20 3.04
CA ALA A 121 -12.99 -2.24 4.04
C ALA A 121 -12.68 -3.58 3.37
N LEU A 122 -13.38 -3.91 2.30
CA LEU A 122 -13.11 -5.13 1.51
C LEU A 122 -11.70 -5.09 0.91
N GLN A 123 -11.34 -3.99 0.29
CA GLN A 123 -10.02 -3.84 -0.33
C GLN A 123 -8.88 -3.96 0.69
N ARG A 124 -9.06 -3.36 1.87
CA ARG A 124 -8.07 -3.44 2.95
C ARG A 124 -7.91 -4.88 3.44
N ALA A 125 -9.02 -5.58 3.66
CA ALA A 125 -8.98 -6.97 4.10
C ALA A 125 -8.32 -7.86 3.05
N MET A 126 -8.63 -7.65 1.78
CA MET A 126 -8.02 -8.40 0.68
C MET A 126 -6.51 -8.16 0.62
N ALA A 127 -6.06 -6.92 0.78
CA ALA A 127 -4.64 -6.60 0.76
C ALA A 127 -3.90 -7.31 1.90
N ARG A 128 -4.49 -7.33 3.10
CA ARG A 128 -3.90 -8.03 4.25
C ARG A 128 -3.79 -9.53 4.00
N ILE A 129 -4.82 -10.13 3.46
CA ILE A 129 -4.82 -11.56 3.19
C ILE A 129 -3.83 -11.91 2.07
N GLN A 130 -3.81 -11.11 1.01
CA GLN A 130 -2.89 -11.35 -0.11
C GLN A 130 -1.43 -11.27 0.31
N VAL A 131 -1.06 -10.33 1.15
CA VAL A 131 0.34 -10.18 1.57
C VAL A 131 0.79 -11.34 2.46
N LEU A 132 -0.14 -12.04 3.10
CA LEU A 132 0.15 -13.23 3.91
C LEU A 132 0.34 -14.49 3.07
N ARG A 133 -0.10 -14.47 1.84
CA ARG A 133 0.04 -15.61 0.92
C ARG A 133 1.28 -15.39 0.04
#